data_54e1e50b60ebd59a8c58382749cfd8f4
#
_entry.id   54e1e50b60ebd59a8c58382749cfd8f4
#
_cell.length_a   1.000
_cell.length_b   1.000
_cell.length_c   1.000
_cell.angle_alpha   90.00
_cell.angle_beta   90.00
_cell.angle_gamma   90.00
#
_symmetry.space_group_name_H-M   'P 1'
#
loop_
_entity.id
_entity.type
_entity.pdbx_description
1 polymer ?
#
loop_
_entity_poly.entity_id
_entity_poly.type
_entity_poly.pdbx_seq_one_letter_code
_entity_poly.pdbx_strand_id
1 'polypeptide(L)'
;MATIVFVGRSNVGKSTLIYQLTGKKVRRGKRPGVTRKIIEIEWRNHKIIDMPGFGFMAGLPKEVQERIKDEIVHFIENNAKNIDVAVLVVDGKAAPEIIERWEKRGEIPIDVEFYQFLTDLEIPTIVAVNKIDKIKNVQGVIYFLAEKFGVPFSEIEKVFVPISAKFGTNIEVLKGRINEIIRERQEQRE
;
A
#
# COMPACT_ATOMS: atom_id res chain seq x y z
N MET A 1 -3.76 -20.42 5.68
CA MET A 1 -2.60 -19.51 5.41
C MET A 1 -3.12 -18.33 4.60
N ALA A 2 -3.04 -17.12 5.14
CA ALA A 2 -3.56 -15.94 4.46
C ALA A 2 -2.52 -15.31 3.54
N THR A 3 -2.99 -14.63 2.47
CA THR A 3 -2.16 -13.90 1.51
C THR A 3 -2.38 -12.39 1.69
N ILE A 4 -1.29 -11.68 1.94
CA ILE A 4 -1.26 -10.25 2.19
C ILE A 4 -0.45 -9.59 1.07
N VAL A 5 -1.06 -8.67 0.33
CA VAL A 5 -0.39 -7.98 -0.78
C VAL A 5 0.01 -6.57 -0.34
N PHE A 6 1.27 -6.20 -0.55
CA PHE A 6 1.76 -4.85 -0.33
C PHE A 6 1.95 -4.14 -1.67
N VAL A 7 1.26 -3.03 -1.85
CA VAL A 7 1.34 -2.18 -3.03
C VAL A 7 1.66 -0.75 -2.63
N GLY A 8 2.23 0.01 -3.53
CA GLY A 8 2.52 1.43 -3.30
C GLY A 8 3.46 2.00 -4.35
N ARG A 9 3.49 3.31 -4.44
CA ARG A 9 4.41 4.02 -5.32
C ARG A 9 5.87 3.73 -4.96
N SER A 10 6.76 3.95 -5.91
CA SER A 10 8.20 3.92 -5.62
C SER A 10 8.57 4.92 -4.52
N ASN A 11 9.44 4.51 -3.61
CA ASN A 11 9.98 5.33 -2.50
C ASN A 11 8.99 5.77 -1.40
N VAL A 12 7.84 5.13 -1.27
CA VAL A 12 6.91 5.39 -0.16
C VAL A 12 7.33 4.76 1.17
N GLY A 13 8.38 3.91 1.15
CA GLY A 13 8.87 3.20 2.34
C GLY A 13 8.28 1.79 2.52
N LYS A 14 7.69 1.21 1.47
CA LYS A 14 7.08 -0.13 1.50
C LYS A 14 8.04 -1.23 1.96
N SER A 15 9.26 -1.28 1.42
CA SER A 15 10.28 -2.28 1.82
C SER A 15 10.74 -2.12 3.27
N THR A 16 10.82 -0.88 3.76
CA THR A 16 11.14 -0.61 5.18
C THR A 16 10.00 -1.09 6.07
N LEU A 17 8.74 -0.85 5.66
CA LEU A 17 7.57 -1.34 6.38
C LEU A 17 7.55 -2.86 6.46
N ILE A 18 7.76 -3.56 5.34
CA ILE A 18 7.80 -5.02 5.32
C ILE A 18 8.93 -5.56 6.22
N TYR A 19 10.09 -4.90 6.25
CA TYR A 19 11.16 -5.25 7.18
C TYR A 19 10.73 -5.10 8.65
N GLN A 20 10.08 -4.00 9.01
CA GLN A 20 9.56 -3.79 10.36
C GLN A 20 8.53 -4.85 10.77
N LEU A 21 7.68 -5.27 9.84
CA LEU A 21 6.68 -6.29 10.09
C LEU A 21 7.26 -7.70 10.25
N THR A 22 8.24 -8.05 9.42
CA THR A 22 8.71 -9.43 9.24
C THR A 22 10.06 -9.72 9.85
N GLY A 23 10.89 -8.69 10.08
CA GLY A 23 12.32 -8.83 10.39
C GLY A 23 13.18 -9.29 9.18
N LYS A 24 12.55 -9.52 8.02
CA LYS A 24 13.24 -10.01 6.82
C LYS A 24 13.55 -8.86 5.86
N LYS A 25 14.82 -8.75 5.46
CA LYS A 25 15.24 -7.78 4.44
C LYS A 25 14.71 -8.20 3.07
N VAL A 26 13.87 -7.36 2.48
CA VAL A 26 13.50 -7.52 1.07
C VAL A 26 14.72 -7.18 0.23
N ARG A 27 15.16 -8.10 -0.66
CA ARG A 27 16.27 -7.85 -1.57
C ARG A 27 15.86 -6.72 -2.53
N ARG A 28 16.42 -5.55 -2.32
CA ARG A 28 16.28 -4.41 -3.22
C ARG A 28 17.02 -4.71 -4.52
N GLY A 29 16.46 -4.32 -5.66
CA GLY A 29 17.17 -4.37 -6.94
C GLY A 29 18.48 -3.56 -6.89
N LYS A 30 19.36 -3.71 -7.90
CA LYS A 30 20.72 -3.09 -7.95
C LYS A 30 20.75 -1.55 -7.76
N ARG A 31 19.60 -0.87 -7.80
CA ARG A 31 19.47 0.55 -7.47
C ARG A 31 18.64 0.70 -6.20
N PRO A 32 19.08 1.50 -5.21
CA PRO A 32 18.30 1.76 -4.00
C PRO A 32 16.90 2.28 -4.34
N GLY A 33 15.87 1.68 -3.75
CA GLY A 33 14.48 2.15 -3.87
C GLY A 33 13.63 1.49 -4.96
N VAL A 34 14.16 0.60 -5.81
CA VAL A 34 13.39 -0.02 -6.89
C VAL A 34 13.30 -1.53 -6.70
N THR A 35 12.17 -2.02 -6.24
CA THR A 35 11.78 -3.43 -6.34
C THR A 35 11.19 -3.63 -7.75
N ARG A 36 11.83 -4.46 -8.57
CA ARG A 36 11.43 -4.68 -9.98
C ARG A 36 10.68 -5.98 -10.22
N LYS A 37 10.52 -6.81 -9.19
CA LYS A 37 9.88 -8.12 -9.27
C LYS A 37 8.92 -8.29 -8.11
N ILE A 38 7.90 -9.09 -8.33
CA ILE A 38 7.02 -9.59 -7.28
C ILE A 38 7.83 -10.52 -6.40
N ILE A 39 7.81 -10.30 -5.09
CA ILE A 39 8.57 -11.07 -4.10
C ILE A 39 7.61 -11.68 -3.10
N GLU A 40 7.70 -12.99 -2.91
CA GLU A 40 6.97 -13.70 -1.86
C GLU A 40 7.82 -13.83 -0.59
N ILE A 41 7.21 -13.55 0.55
CA ILE A 41 7.85 -13.59 1.88
C ILE A 41 6.94 -14.37 2.82
N GLU A 42 7.43 -15.43 3.38
CA GLU A 42 6.75 -16.12 4.47
C GLU A 42 6.85 -15.32 5.76
N TRP A 43 5.72 -15.07 6.41
CA TRP A 43 5.62 -14.35 7.67
C TRP A 43 4.62 -15.03 8.60
N ARG A 44 5.13 -15.67 9.68
CA ARG A 44 4.31 -16.52 10.55
C ARG A 44 3.58 -17.60 9.70
N ASN A 45 2.26 -17.70 9.83
CA ASN A 45 1.42 -18.59 9.00
C ASN A 45 0.80 -17.86 7.80
N HIS A 46 1.43 -16.80 7.31
CA HIS A 46 0.92 -15.98 6.21
C HIS A 46 1.97 -15.82 5.11
N LYS A 47 1.50 -15.47 3.94
CA LYS A 47 2.31 -15.11 2.79
C LYS A 47 2.18 -13.61 2.54
N ILE A 48 3.28 -12.88 2.53
CA ILE A 48 3.34 -11.50 2.08
C ILE A 48 3.83 -11.50 0.63
N ILE A 49 3.09 -10.78 -0.22
CA ILE A 49 3.47 -10.51 -1.60
C ILE A 49 3.89 -9.03 -1.68
N ASP A 50 5.19 -8.80 -1.87
CA ASP A 50 5.73 -7.46 -2.10
C ASP A 50 5.71 -7.17 -3.59
N MET A 51 4.83 -6.24 -3.99
CA MET A 51 4.72 -5.78 -5.37
C MET A 51 5.84 -4.79 -5.71
N PRO A 52 6.28 -4.71 -6.97
CA PRO A 52 7.12 -3.62 -7.44
C PRO A 52 6.49 -2.25 -7.11
N GLY A 53 7.32 -1.24 -6.84
CA GLY A 53 6.82 0.13 -6.75
C GLY A 53 6.30 0.60 -8.12
N PHE A 54 5.17 1.31 -8.13
CA PHE A 54 4.59 1.89 -9.35
C PHE A 54 4.77 3.42 -9.39
N GLY A 55 4.33 4.04 -10.49
CA GLY A 55 4.40 5.48 -10.72
C GLY A 55 5.79 5.94 -11.16
N PHE A 56 6.03 7.24 -11.04
CA PHE A 56 7.28 7.84 -11.53
C PHE A 56 8.52 7.26 -10.82
N MET A 57 9.46 6.80 -11.63
CA MET A 57 10.76 6.31 -11.20
C MET A 57 11.87 6.97 -12.02
N ALA A 58 12.67 7.79 -11.34
CA ALA A 58 13.77 8.49 -11.99
C ALA A 58 14.75 7.52 -12.67
N GLY A 59 15.07 7.78 -13.94
CA GLY A 59 15.99 6.98 -14.72
C GLY A 59 15.41 5.69 -15.30
N LEU A 60 14.08 5.49 -15.24
CA LEU A 60 13.38 4.44 -15.98
C LEU A 60 12.54 5.04 -17.11
N PRO A 61 12.58 4.47 -18.33
CA PRO A 61 11.69 4.83 -19.43
C PRO A 61 10.22 4.67 -19.03
N LYS A 62 9.34 5.52 -19.59
CA LYS A 62 7.91 5.51 -19.28
C LYS A 62 7.27 4.14 -19.61
N GLU A 63 7.65 3.54 -20.73
CA GLU A 63 7.16 2.23 -21.16
C GLU A 63 7.50 1.12 -20.16
N VAL A 64 8.64 1.22 -19.47
CA VAL A 64 9.02 0.27 -18.42
C VAL A 64 8.17 0.49 -17.17
N GLN A 65 7.88 1.74 -16.81
CA GLN A 65 7.01 2.07 -15.67
C GLN A 65 5.58 1.57 -15.91
N GLU A 66 5.04 1.76 -17.11
CA GLU A 66 3.72 1.25 -17.50
C GLU A 66 3.67 -0.28 -17.47
N ARG A 67 4.68 -0.96 -18.01
CA ARG A 67 4.77 -2.43 -17.94
C ARG A 67 4.77 -2.96 -16.50
N ILE A 68 5.49 -2.29 -15.60
CA ILE A 68 5.49 -2.67 -14.17
C ILE A 68 4.08 -2.51 -13.57
N LYS A 69 3.38 -1.43 -13.89
CA LYS A 69 1.99 -1.22 -13.45
C LYS A 69 1.07 -2.33 -13.98
N ASP A 70 1.18 -2.66 -15.27
CA ASP A 70 0.39 -3.71 -15.90
C ASP A 70 0.65 -5.09 -15.27
N GLU A 71 1.91 -5.43 -14.96
CA GLU A 71 2.26 -6.67 -14.26
C GLU A 71 1.62 -6.75 -12.87
N ILE A 72 1.58 -5.64 -12.12
CA ILE A 72 0.94 -5.56 -10.80
C ILE A 72 -0.57 -5.78 -10.94
N VAL A 73 -1.21 -5.05 -11.84
CA VAL A 73 -2.66 -5.14 -12.10
C VAL A 73 -3.03 -6.57 -12.49
N HIS A 74 -2.35 -7.13 -13.47
CA HIS A 74 -2.59 -8.50 -13.95
C HIS A 74 -2.42 -9.56 -12.84
N PHE A 75 -1.37 -9.43 -12.02
CA PHE A 75 -1.19 -10.34 -10.90
C PHE A 75 -2.35 -10.25 -9.90
N ILE A 76 -2.75 -9.04 -9.52
CA ILE A 76 -3.82 -8.82 -8.53
C ILE A 76 -5.16 -9.34 -9.06
N GLU A 77 -5.51 -9.02 -10.31
CA GLU A 77 -6.74 -9.50 -10.95
C GLU A 77 -6.83 -11.04 -10.95
N ASN A 78 -5.75 -11.70 -11.37
CA ASN A 78 -5.72 -13.15 -11.45
C ASN A 78 -5.72 -13.84 -10.07
N ASN A 79 -5.34 -13.14 -9.02
CA ASN A 79 -5.25 -13.69 -7.67
C ASN A 79 -6.25 -13.06 -6.68
N ALA A 80 -7.17 -12.19 -7.12
CA ALA A 80 -8.05 -11.40 -6.25
C ALA A 80 -8.80 -12.26 -5.22
N LYS A 81 -9.32 -13.41 -5.62
CA LYS A 81 -10.04 -14.34 -4.73
C LYS A 81 -9.16 -14.97 -3.64
N ASN A 82 -7.85 -15.01 -3.86
CA ASN A 82 -6.87 -15.61 -2.94
C ASN A 82 -6.16 -14.57 -2.08
N ILE A 83 -6.38 -13.28 -2.34
CA ILE A 83 -5.83 -12.18 -1.54
C ILE A 83 -6.78 -11.91 -0.39
N ASP A 84 -6.30 -12.05 0.85
CA ASP A 84 -7.10 -11.83 2.05
C ASP A 84 -7.13 -10.36 2.45
N VAL A 85 -6.02 -9.65 2.25
CA VAL A 85 -5.92 -8.22 2.53
C VAL A 85 -4.84 -7.56 1.66
N ALA A 86 -5.10 -6.34 1.21
CA ALA A 86 -4.12 -5.48 0.58
C ALA A 86 -3.70 -4.35 1.53
N VAL A 87 -2.42 -4.03 1.54
CA VAL A 87 -1.86 -2.87 2.23
C VAL A 87 -1.33 -1.92 1.17
N LEU A 88 -2.05 -0.82 0.95
CA LEU A 88 -1.63 0.27 0.09
C LEU A 88 -0.79 1.24 0.91
N VAL A 89 0.50 1.30 0.62
CA VAL A 89 1.44 2.20 1.32
C VAL A 89 1.51 3.54 0.61
N VAL A 90 1.21 4.60 1.33
CA VAL A 90 1.18 5.98 0.82
C VAL A 90 2.19 6.83 1.59
N ASP A 91 2.92 7.68 0.90
CA ASP A 91 3.77 8.70 1.54
C ASP A 91 2.90 9.85 2.03
N GLY A 92 2.60 9.88 3.34
CA GLY A 92 1.69 10.86 3.93
C GLY A 92 2.18 12.31 3.82
N LYS A 93 3.49 12.52 3.67
CA LYS A 93 4.04 13.86 3.47
C LYS A 93 3.87 14.34 2.02
N ALA A 94 4.14 13.46 1.06
CA ALA A 94 4.18 13.82 -0.36
C ALA A 94 2.81 13.67 -1.05
N ALA A 95 1.96 12.76 -0.60
CA ALA A 95 0.70 12.42 -1.27
C ALA A 95 -0.26 13.60 -1.46
N PRO A 96 -0.50 14.48 -0.46
CA PRO A 96 -1.43 15.60 -0.67
C PRO A 96 -1.03 16.49 -1.84
N GLU A 97 0.23 16.90 -1.92
CA GLU A 97 0.73 17.73 -3.01
C GLU A 97 0.68 17.02 -4.37
N ILE A 98 1.00 15.72 -4.39
CA ILE A 98 0.97 14.92 -5.61
C ILE A 98 -0.47 14.77 -6.12
N ILE A 99 -1.41 14.47 -5.24
CA ILE A 99 -2.84 14.33 -5.57
C ILE A 99 -3.37 15.64 -6.17
N GLU A 100 -3.16 16.77 -5.48
CA GLU A 100 -3.61 18.08 -5.97
C GLU A 100 -3.00 18.43 -7.34
N ARG A 101 -1.73 18.08 -7.56
CA ARG A 101 -1.04 18.33 -8.84
C ARG A 101 -1.66 17.54 -9.98
N TRP A 102 -2.04 16.29 -9.76
CA TRP A 102 -2.70 15.44 -10.76
C TRP A 102 -4.12 15.92 -11.04
N GLU A 103 -4.87 16.24 -10.00
CA GLU A 103 -6.24 16.78 -10.14
C GLU A 103 -6.26 18.09 -10.94
N LYS A 104 -5.29 18.99 -10.71
CA LYS A 104 -5.15 20.24 -11.50
C LYS A 104 -4.90 19.99 -12.99
N ARG A 105 -4.41 18.81 -13.36
CA ARG A 105 -4.23 18.38 -14.76
C ARG A 105 -5.44 17.63 -15.32
N GLY A 106 -6.49 17.43 -14.52
CA GLY A 106 -7.64 16.61 -14.89
C GLY A 106 -7.34 15.11 -14.92
N GLU A 107 -6.28 14.66 -14.23
CA GLU A 107 -5.84 13.27 -14.17
C GLU A 107 -6.21 12.66 -12.81
N ILE A 108 -6.55 11.37 -12.79
CA ILE A 108 -6.79 10.64 -11.55
C ILE A 108 -5.43 10.30 -10.91
N PRO A 109 -5.21 10.69 -9.63
CA PRO A 109 -3.98 10.32 -8.93
C PRO A 109 -3.83 8.80 -8.81
N ILE A 110 -2.63 8.30 -9.07
CA ILE A 110 -2.40 6.84 -9.15
C ILE A 110 -2.68 6.12 -7.82
N ASP A 111 -2.46 6.74 -6.67
CA ASP A 111 -2.78 6.15 -5.37
C ASP A 111 -4.31 5.99 -5.20
N VAL A 112 -5.09 6.97 -5.67
CA VAL A 112 -6.56 6.93 -5.69
C VAL A 112 -7.04 5.82 -6.64
N GLU A 113 -6.48 5.77 -7.85
CA GLU A 113 -6.78 4.75 -8.86
C GLU A 113 -6.54 3.33 -8.31
N PHE A 114 -5.40 3.10 -7.64
CA PHE A 114 -5.08 1.80 -7.04
C PHE A 114 -6.01 1.44 -5.89
N TYR A 115 -6.36 2.39 -5.04
CA TYR A 115 -7.34 2.12 -3.97
C TYR A 115 -8.69 1.69 -4.54
N GLN A 116 -9.20 2.42 -5.53
CA GLN A 116 -10.45 2.08 -6.21
C GLN A 116 -10.36 0.70 -6.89
N PHE A 117 -9.27 0.43 -7.61
CA PHE A 117 -9.03 -0.87 -8.24
C PHE A 117 -9.08 -2.04 -7.25
N LEU A 118 -8.43 -1.92 -6.09
CA LEU A 118 -8.43 -2.96 -5.05
C LEU A 118 -9.84 -3.16 -4.46
N THR A 119 -10.56 -2.06 -4.20
CA THR A 119 -11.92 -2.12 -3.65
C THR A 119 -12.94 -2.65 -4.66
N ASP A 120 -12.81 -2.33 -5.94
CA ASP A 120 -13.65 -2.87 -7.02
C ASP A 120 -13.49 -4.39 -7.17
N LEU A 121 -12.29 -4.91 -6.85
CA LEU A 121 -12.04 -6.36 -6.77
C LEU A 121 -12.48 -7.00 -5.44
N GLU A 122 -13.17 -6.24 -4.58
CA GLU A 122 -13.62 -6.69 -3.24
C GLU A 122 -12.48 -7.19 -2.33
N ILE A 123 -11.26 -6.66 -2.53
CA ILE A 123 -10.11 -6.95 -1.69
C ILE A 123 -10.12 -5.99 -0.49
N PRO A 124 -10.24 -6.48 0.75
CA PRO A 124 -10.12 -5.63 1.93
C PRO A 124 -8.80 -4.88 1.91
N THR A 125 -8.85 -3.56 1.97
CA THR A 125 -7.68 -2.71 1.77
C THR A 125 -7.44 -1.80 2.97
N ILE A 126 -6.21 -1.86 3.51
CA ILE A 126 -5.69 -0.92 4.49
C ILE A 126 -4.80 0.09 3.77
N VAL A 127 -4.98 1.37 4.06
CA VAL A 127 -4.08 2.43 3.62
C VAL A 127 -3.09 2.75 4.74
N ALA A 128 -1.86 2.30 4.59
CA ALA A 128 -0.77 2.62 5.51
C ALA A 128 -0.16 3.97 5.14
N VAL A 129 -0.52 5.00 5.90
CA VAL A 129 -0.03 6.37 5.70
C VAL A 129 1.34 6.49 6.39
N ASN A 130 2.40 6.32 5.61
CA ASN A 130 3.77 6.30 6.09
C ASN A 130 4.40 7.69 6.20
N LYS A 131 5.51 7.77 6.90
CA LYS A 131 6.32 8.98 7.14
C LYS A 131 5.61 10.04 7.98
N ILE A 132 4.77 9.62 8.93
CA ILE A 132 4.10 10.54 9.87
C ILE A 132 5.08 11.34 10.71
N ASP A 133 6.30 10.85 10.89
CA ASP A 133 7.41 11.59 11.53
C ASP A 133 7.77 12.91 10.82
N LYS A 134 7.33 13.09 9.57
CA LYS A 134 7.53 14.28 8.75
C LYS A 134 6.28 15.17 8.63
N ILE A 135 5.21 14.83 9.33
CA ILE A 135 3.89 15.48 9.21
C ILE A 135 3.55 16.17 10.53
N LYS A 136 3.19 17.46 10.46
CA LYS A 136 2.78 18.23 11.66
C LYS A 136 1.34 17.91 12.06
N ASN A 137 0.43 17.78 11.09
CA ASN A 137 -0.99 17.49 11.30
C ASN A 137 -1.36 16.18 10.61
N VAL A 138 -1.09 15.06 11.29
CA VAL A 138 -1.36 13.71 10.76
C VAL A 138 -2.85 13.52 10.51
N GLN A 139 -3.71 13.95 11.44
CA GLN A 139 -5.16 13.79 11.31
C GLN A 139 -5.71 14.56 10.11
N GLY A 140 -5.21 15.77 9.87
CA GLY A 140 -5.60 16.55 8.68
C GLY A 140 -5.21 15.86 7.37
N VAL A 141 -4.03 15.23 7.32
CA VAL A 141 -3.61 14.44 6.14
C VAL A 141 -4.52 13.23 5.94
N ILE A 142 -4.89 12.52 7.01
CA ILE A 142 -5.79 11.36 6.92
C ILE A 142 -7.17 11.78 6.39
N TYR A 143 -7.75 12.87 6.89
CA TYR A 143 -9.03 13.36 6.40
C TYR A 143 -8.98 13.78 4.93
N PHE A 144 -7.90 14.46 4.53
CA PHE A 144 -7.66 14.81 3.13
C PHE A 144 -7.62 13.56 2.24
N LEU A 145 -6.83 12.55 2.63
CA LEU A 145 -6.71 11.31 1.87
C LEU A 145 -8.04 10.54 1.84
N ALA A 146 -8.76 10.49 2.95
CA ALA A 146 -10.06 9.83 3.03
C ALA A 146 -11.08 10.45 2.05
N GLU A 147 -11.14 11.78 1.98
CA GLU A 147 -11.96 12.50 1.01
C GLU A 147 -11.57 12.14 -0.43
N LYS A 148 -10.28 12.18 -0.75
CA LYS A 148 -9.77 11.88 -2.10
C LYS A 148 -9.98 10.42 -2.52
N PHE A 149 -9.90 9.50 -1.57
CA PHE A 149 -10.13 8.07 -1.81
C PHE A 149 -11.61 7.68 -1.75
N GLY A 150 -12.49 8.61 -1.40
CA GLY A 150 -13.92 8.35 -1.29
C GLY A 150 -14.28 7.46 -0.09
N VAL A 151 -13.48 7.50 0.98
CA VAL A 151 -13.72 6.72 2.20
C VAL A 151 -14.64 7.50 3.13
N PRO A 152 -15.81 6.94 3.52
CA PRO A 152 -16.72 7.57 4.46
C PRO A 152 -16.07 7.84 5.82
N PHE A 153 -16.49 8.91 6.50
CA PHE A 153 -15.95 9.29 7.80
C PHE A 153 -15.98 8.14 8.82
N SER A 154 -17.08 7.37 8.84
CA SER A 154 -17.25 6.21 9.73
C SER A 154 -16.26 5.06 9.49
N GLU A 155 -15.63 5.01 8.31
CA GLU A 155 -14.70 3.94 7.92
C GLU A 155 -13.23 4.37 8.00
N ILE A 156 -12.94 5.65 8.29
CA ILE A 156 -11.57 6.19 8.26
C ILE A 156 -10.63 5.40 9.17
N GLU A 157 -11.02 5.14 10.42
CA GLU A 157 -10.19 4.42 11.39
C GLU A 157 -9.96 2.94 11.01
N LYS A 158 -10.89 2.36 10.24
CA LYS A 158 -10.75 0.99 9.73
C LYS A 158 -9.81 0.91 8.53
N VAL A 159 -9.82 1.93 7.69
CA VAL A 159 -9.07 1.95 6.43
C VAL A 159 -7.67 2.53 6.60
N PHE A 160 -7.53 3.64 7.33
CA PHE A 160 -6.26 4.37 7.43
C PHE A 160 -5.50 4.04 8.71
N VAL A 161 -4.23 3.65 8.54
CA VAL A 161 -3.30 3.45 9.67
C VAL A 161 -2.09 4.36 9.48
N PRO A 162 -1.95 5.42 10.30
CA PRO A 162 -0.79 6.29 10.26
C PRO A 162 0.43 5.60 10.89
N ILE A 163 1.54 5.55 10.15
CA ILE A 163 2.75 4.86 10.58
C ILE A 163 4.03 5.66 10.28
N SER A 164 5.09 5.33 11.01
CA SER A 164 6.46 5.63 10.60
C SER A 164 7.25 4.33 10.53
N ALA A 165 7.45 3.82 9.32
CA ALA A 165 8.25 2.62 9.10
C ALA A 165 9.72 2.83 9.52
N LYS A 166 10.23 4.07 9.40
CA LYS A 166 11.59 4.41 9.83
C LYS A 166 11.80 4.22 11.33
N PHE A 167 10.84 4.63 12.15
CA PHE A 167 10.93 4.60 13.61
C PHE A 167 10.12 3.48 14.26
N GLY A 168 9.44 2.64 13.49
CA GLY A 168 8.59 1.58 14.01
C GLY A 168 7.28 2.05 14.65
N THR A 169 6.88 3.31 14.43
CA THR A 169 5.68 3.89 15.03
C THR A 169 4.41 3.24 14.44
N ASN A 170 3.50 2.79 15.31
CA ASN A 170 2.22 2.18 14.97
C ASN A 170 2.31 0.90 14.11
N ILE A 171 3.46 0.25 14.07
CA ILE A 171 3.61 -1.04 13.34
C ILE A 171 2.75 -2.13 13.97
N GLU A 172 2.66 -2.17 15.31
CA GLU A 172 1.79 -3.14 16.00
C GLU A 172 0.30 -2.86 15.76
N VAL A 173 -0.09 -1.59 15.61
CA VAL A 173 -1.47 -1.22 15.20
C VAL A 173 -1.77 -1.77 13.81
N LEU A 174 -0.86 -1.60 12.86
CA LEU A 174 -1.02 -2.15 11.51
C LEU A 174 -1.10 -3.68 11.51
N LYS A 175 -0.24 -4.36 12.29
CA LYS A 175 -0.32 -5.83 12.47
C LYS A 175 -1.67 -6.28 13.02
N GLY A 176 -2.15 -5.58 14.04
CA GLY A 176 -3.45 -5.85 14.65
C GLY A 176 -4.58 -5.74 13.62
N ARG A 177 -4.56 -4.69 12.81
CA ARG A 177 -5.57 -4.46 11.77
C ARG A 177 -5.53 -5.51 10.66
N ILE A 178 -4.33 -5.89 10.20
CA ILE A 178 -4.16 -6.99 9.24
C ILE A 178 -4.74 -8.30 9.79
N ASN A 179 -4.41 -8.66 11.02
CA ASN A 179 -4.89 -9.89 11.64
C ASN A 179 -6.42 -9.91 11.84
N GLU A 180 -7.01 -8.76 12.17
CA GLU A 180 -8.46 -8.62 12.31
C GLU A 180 -9.17 -8.90 10.98
N ILE A 181 -8.73 -8.28 9.89
CA ILE A 181 -9.28 -8.51 8.55
C ILE A 181 -9.12 -9.97 8.12
N ILE A 182 -7.97 -10.57 8.37
CA ILE A 182 -7.73 -11.99 8.03
C ILE A 182 -8.72 -12.88 8.78
N ARG A 183 -8.95 -12.64 10.06
CA ARG A 183 -9.91 -13.40 10.86
C ARG A 183 -11.32 -13.24 10.33
N GLU A 184 -11.79 -12.02 10.09
CA GLU A 184 -13.11 -11.73 9.51
C GLU A 184 -13.32 -12.44 8.17
N ARG A 185 -12.29 -12.47 7.30
CA ARG A 185 -12.32 -13.16 6.01
C ARG A 185 -12.41 -14.68 6.15
N GLN A 186 -11.76 -15.25 7.15
CA GLN A 186 -11.82 -16.70 7.42
C GLN A 186 -13.19 -17.12 7.91
N GLU A 187 -13.77 -16.35 8.85
CA GLU A 187 -15.13 -16.57 9.35
C GLU A 187 -16.21 -16.47 8.27
N GLN A 188 -16.02 -15.65 7.23
CA GLN A 188 -16.94 -15.54 6.09
C GLN A 188 -16.85 -16.69 5.08
N ARG A 189 -15.75 -17.47 5.12
CA ARG A 189 -15.52 -18.60 4.21
C ARG A 189 -15.93 -19.96 4.80
N GLU A 190 -16.23 -20.00 6.11
CA GLU A 190 -16.78 -21.17 6.82
C GLU A 190 -18.31 -21.20 6.77
#